data_38ae50639272fbb38ca840e32381cd10
#
_entry.id   38ae50639272fbb38ca840e32381cd10
#
_cell.length_a   1.000
_cell.length_b   1.000
_cell.length_c   1.000
_cell.angle_alpha   90.00
_cell.angle_beta   90.00
_cell.angle_gamma   90.00
#
_symmetry.space_group_name_H-M   'P 1'
#
loop_
_entity.id
_entity.type
_entity.pdbx_description
1 polymer ?
#
loop_
_entity_poly.entity_id
_entity_poly.type
_entity_poly.pdbx_seq_one_letter_code
_entity_poly.pdbx_strand_id
1 'polypeptide(L)'
;MAKPAVPYGGKYRIIDFPLSNCVNSGIYTVGVLTQYQPLELNDYIGNGQPWDLDRENGGVHILSPYQQIEGTEWYKNTANAIYQNINFIDRYSPEYVLILSGDHIYKMDYSKMLAYHKEKNADCTIASLEVPWEEASRFGLMFVNDDGSISEFEEKPKHPRSNKASMGVYIFTWSKLRRYLLEDEANPASGNDFGHDLIPAMHEAGERLFAYQFDGYWKDVGTIDSLWEANLDLLNPKVDLDLSDPSWKIYSRTPTAPPHYVSP
;
A
#
# COMPACT_ATOMS: atom_id res chain seq x y z
N MET A 1 -18.97 0.29 4.38
CA MET A 1 -18.06 1.10 3.51
C MET A 1 -16.66 0.45 3.58
N ALA A 2 -16.02 0.24 2.44
CA ALA A 2 -14.64 -0.22 2.40
C ALA A 2 -13.70 0.86 2.98
N LYS A 3 -12.69 0.46 3.78
CA LYS A 3 -11.76 1.43 4.43
C LYS A 3 -11.16 2.45 3.46
N PRO A 4 -10.65 2.07 2.26
CA PRO A 4 -10.10 3.05 1.31
C PRO A 4 -11.10 4.11 0.83
N ALA A 5 -12.40 3.84 0.92
CA ALA A 5 -13.46 4.76 0.52
C ALA A 5 -13.87 5.75 1.62
N VAL A 6 -13.32 5.62 2.83
CA VAL A 6 -13.68 6.46 3.98
C VAL A 6 -13.22 7.91 3.75
N PRO A 7 -14.08 8.92 4.01
CA PRO A 7 -13.73 10.33 3.89
C PRO A 7 -12.65 10.76 4.89
N TYR A 8 -11.79 11.68 4.46
CA TYR A 8 -10.72 12.27 5.25
C TYR A 8 -10.57 13.77 4.96
N GLY A 9 -10.38 14.57 5.99
CA GLY A 9 -10.11 16.01 5.89
C GLY A 9 -11.21 16.81 5.17
N GLY A 10 -12.45 16.30 5.13
CA GLY A 10 -13.60 16.98 4.49
C GLY A 10 -13.55 17.05 2.96
N LYS A 11 -12.47 16.59 2.32
CA LYS A 11 -12.26 16.68 0.86
C LYS A 11 -11.86 15.36 0.24
N TYR A 12 -10.99 14.61 0.90
CA TYR A 12 -10.36 13.41 0.36
C TYR A 12 -11.07 12.14 0.81
N ARG A 13 -10.77 11.03 0.12
CA ARG A 13 -10.90 9.68 0.64
C ARG A 13 -9.51 9.07 0.84
N ILE A 14 -9.38 8.07 1.67
CA ILE A 14 -8.07 7.48 1.99
C ILE A 14 -7.36 6.98 0.73
N ILE A 15 -8.09 6.39 -0.23
CA ILE A 15 -7.54 5.90 -1.49
C ILE A 15 -6.89 6.99 -2.37
N ASP A 16 -7.24 8.26 -2.16
CA ASP A 16 -6.66 9.37 -2.91
C ASP A 16 -5.16 9.49 -2.69
N PHE A 17 -4.66 9.12 -1.51
CA PHE A 17 -3.26 9.19 -1.15
C PHE A 17 -2.40 8.20 -1.95
N PRO A 18 -2.63 6.88 -1.90
CA PRO A 18 -1.84 5.94 -2.68
C PRO A 18 -1.97 6.15 -4.19
N LEU A 19 -3.17 6.49 -4.72
CA LEU A 19 -3.32 6.78 -6.14
C LEU A 19 -2.55 8.03 -6.57
N SER A 20 -2.60 9.12 -5.78
CA SER A 20 -1.84 10.33 -6.05
C SER A 20 -0.33 10.11 -5.93
N ASN A 21 0.12 9.36 -4.93
CA ASN A 21 1.52 9.01 -4.79
C ASN A 21 2.02 8.19 -6.00
N CYS A 22 1.22 7.26 -6.51
CA CYS A 22 1.55 6.52 -7.75
C CYS A 22 1.79 7.47 -8.91
N VAL A 23 0.82 8.33 -9.21
CA VAL A 23 0.89 9.27 -10.35
C VAL A 23 2.04 10.26 -10.20
N ASN A 24 2.21 10.85 -9.02
CA ASN A 24 3.32 11.77 -8.74
C ASN A 24 4.70 11.07 -8.82
N SER A 25 4.74 9.76 -8.60
CA SER A 25 5.96 8.93 -8.76
C SER A 25 6.16 8.40 -10.19
N GLY A 26 5.30 8.77 -11.15
CA GLY A 26 5.37 8.28 -12.52
C GLY A 26 4.86 6.86 -12.75
N ILE A 27 4.04 6.33 -11.83
CA ILE A 27 3.42 5.01 -11.91
C ILE A 27 1.99 5.18 -12.41
N TYR A 28 1.72 4.71 -13.63
CA TYR A 28 0.45 4.93 -14.33
C TYR A 28 -0.33 3.66 -14.62
N THR A 29 0.14 2.50 -14.19
CA THR A 29 -0.59 1.24 -14.25
C THR A 29 -0.86 0.78 -12.84
N VAL A 30 -2.12 0.82 -12.42
CA VAL A 30 -2.52 0.55 -11.04
C VAL A 30 -3.67 -0.45 -11.00
N GLY A 31 -3.47 -1.58 -10.34
CA GLY A 31 -4.53 -2.53 -10.00
C GLY A 31 -5.06 -2.26 -8.60
N VAL A 32 -6.34 -2.00 -8.45
CA VAL A 32 -6.99 -1.85 -7.14
C VAL A 32 -7.77 -3.11 -6.83
N LEU A 33 -7.29 -3.88 -5.87
CA LEU A 33 -7.91 -5.13 -5.45
C LEU A 33 -9.04 -4.85 -4.47
N THR A 34 -10.26 -5.27 -4.82
CA THR A 34 -11.47 -5.00 -4.04
C THR A 34 -12.20 -6.29 -3.69
N GLN A 35 -12.68 -6.41 -2.46
CA GLN A 35 -13.40 -7.62 -2.03
C GLN A 35 -14.71 -7.30 -1.29
N TYR A 36 -14.65 -6.55 -0.19
CA TYR A 36 -15.80 -6.25 0.65
C TYR A 36 -16.42 -4.90 0.31
N GLN A 37 -17.76 -4.88 0.14
CA GLN A 37 -18.53 -3.66 -0.16
C GLN A 37 -17.86 -2.78 -1.25
N PRO A 38 -17.54 -3.37 -2.41
CA PRO A 38 -16.71 -2.71 -3.40
C PRO A 38 -17.44 -1.57 -4.15
N LEU A 39 -18.77 -1.55 -4.16
CA LEU A 39 -19.57 -0.69 -5.01
C LEU A 39 -19.20 0.79 -4.85
N GLU A 40 -19.20 1.29 -3.62
CA GLU A 40 -18.89 2.69 -3.36
C GLU A 40 -17.45 3.08 -3.73
N LEU A 41 -16.49 2.19 -3.47
CA LEU A 41 -15.10 2.39 -3.85
C LEU A 41 -14.93 2.37 -5.37
N ASN A 42 -15.55 1.40 -6.04
CA ASN A 42 -15.51 1.26 -7.50
C ASN A 42 -16.14 2.47 -8.19
N ASP A 43 -17.30 2.92 -7.71
CA ASP A 43 -17.98 4.12 -8.23
C ASP A 43 -17.13 5.37 -8.01
N TYR A 44 -16.44 5.45 -6.86
CA TYR A 44 -15.58 6.59 -6.56
C TYR A 44 -14.35 6.65 -7.46
N ILE A 45 -13.66 5.53 -7.66
CA ILE A 45 -12.50 5.44 -8.54
C ILE A 45 -12.92 5.64 -10.00
N GLY A 46 -14.01 5.01 -10.42
CA GLY A 46 -14.51 5.09 -11.79
C GLY A 46 -13.43 4.66 -12.80
N ASN A 47 -13.17 5.48 -13.79
CA ASN A 47 -12.12 5.29 -14.79
C ASN A 47 -10.76 5.88 -14.39
N GLY A 48 -10.65 6.51 -13.21
CA GLY A 48 -9.38 7.07 -12.74
C GLY A 48 -9.06 8.49 -13.20
N GLN A 49 -9.99 9.17 -13.90
CA GLN A 49 -9.77 10.52 -14.41
C GLN A 49 -9.28 11.54 -13.37
N PRO A 50 -9.79 11.58 -12.13
CA PRO A 50 -9.32 12.54 -11.13
C PRO A 50 -7.80 12.45 -10.84
N TRP A 51 -7.21 11.28 -11.03
CA TRP A 51 -5.78 11.00 -10.79
C TRP A 51 -4.96 10.88 -12.09
N ASP A 52 -5.50 11.26 -13.25
CA ASP A 52 -4.84 11.06 -14.56
C ASP A 52 -4.51 9.57 -14.84
N LEU A 53 -5.40 8.68 -14.41
CA LEU A 53 -5.30 7.21 -14.58
C LEU A 53 -6.34 6.64 -15.56
N ASP A 54 -6.97 7.48 -16.39
CA ASP A 54 -7.87 7.10 -17.48
C ASP A 54 -7.11 6.93 -18.81
N ARG A 55 -5.99 6.23 -18.77
CA ARG A 55 -5.04 6.14 -19.88
C ARG A 55 -5.34 4.94 -20.78
N GLU A 56 -5.08 5.08 -22.08
CA GLU A 56 -5.22 4.01 -23.07
C GLU A 56 -4.27 2.85 -22.76
N ASN A 57 -3.02 3.16 -22.40
CA ASN A 57 -2.02 2.17 -21.99
C ASN A 57 -1.73 2.30 -20.50
N GLY A 58 -2.12 1.30 -19.72
CA GLY A 58 -2.08 1.32 -18.28
C GLY A 58 -3.40 1.83 -17.68
N GLY A 59 -3.30 2.84 -16.78
CA GLY A 59 -4.46 3.39 -16.06
C GLY A 59 -4.84 2.59 -14.82
N VAL A 60 -5.98 2.92 -14.21
CA VAL A 60 -6.49 2.20 -13.05
C VAL A 60 -7.41 1.06 -13.47
N HIS A 61 -7.21 -0.09 -12.88
CA HIS A 61 -8.03 -1.29 -13.07
C HIS A 61 -8.58 -1.77 -11.73
N ILE A 62 -9.89 -1.99 -11.68
CA ILE A 62 -10.51 -2.62 -10.51
C ILE A 62 -10.44 -4.12 -10.68
N LEU A 63 -9.79 -4.79 -9.72
CA LEU A 63 -9.55 -6.22 -9.71
C LEU A 63 -10.35 -6.85 -8.57
N SER A 64 -11.43 -7.54 -8.93
CA SER A 64 -12.27 -8.29 -7.99
C SER A 64 -11.91 -9.77 -8.04
N PRO A 65 -12.17 -10.57 -6.99
CA PRO A 65 -11.99 -12.02 -7.01
C PRO A 65 -12.71 -12.66 -8.20
N TYR A 66 -12.06 -13.61 -8.87
CA TYR A 66 -12.66 -14.31 -9.99
C TYR A 66 -13.64 -15.38 -9.53
N GLN A 67 -14.77 -15.50 -10.26
CA GLN A 67 -15.61 -16.68 -10.19
C GLN A 67 -14.94 -17.81 -11.01
N GLN A 68 -14.52 -18.87 -10.34
CA GLN A 68 -14.10 -20.10 -11.03
C GLN A 68 -15.30 -21.02 -11.29
N ILE A 69 -15.15 -21.98 -12.21
CA ILE A 69 -16.23 -22.92 -12.60
C ILE A 69 -16.72 -23.73 -11.38
N GLU A 70 -15.89 -23.93 -10.38
CA GLU A 70 -16.20 -24.70 -9.16
C GLU A 70 -16.61 -23.83 -7.95
N GLY A 71 -16.79 -22.52 -8.11
CA GLY A 71 -17.20 -21.61 -7.04
C GLY A 71 -16.56 -20.22 -7.10
N THR A 72 -16.96 -19.33 -6.19
CA THR A 72 -16.33 -18.02 -6.03
C THR A 72 -15.25 -18.13 -4.97
N GLU A 73 -13.98 -18.06 -5.36
CA GLU A 73 -12.88 -17.99 -4.41
C GLU A 73 -12.63 -16.52 -4.03
N TRP A 74 -13.03 -16.15 -2.83
CA TRP A 74 -12.63 -14.90 -2.22
C TRP A 74 -11.11 -14.87 -2.02
N TYR A 75 -10.53 -13.67 -2.00
CA TYR A 75 -9.13 -13.53 -1.59
C TYR A 75 -8.96 -14.07 -0.16
N LYS A 76 -8.11 -15.07 0.00
CA LYS A 76 -7.87 -15.73 1.29
C LYS A 76 -7.17 -14.76 2.23
N ASN A 77 -6.12 -14.07 1.73
CA ASN A 77 -5.37 -13.02 2.42
C ASN A 77 -4.60 -12.17 1.40
N THR A 78 -3.67 -11.33 1.87
CA THR A 78 -2.97 -10.31 1.08
C THR A 78 -2.13 -10.89 -0.06
N ALA A 79 -1.39 -11.97 0.17
CA ALA A 79 -0.59 -12.62 -0.89
C ALA A 79 -1.47 -13.34 -1.92
N ASN A 80 -2.54 -14.02 -1.49
CA ASN A 80 -3.49 -14.67 -2.40
C ASN A 80 -4.19 -13.67 -3.31
N ALA A 81 -4.47 -12.44 -2.82
CA ALA A 81 -5.06 -11.40 -3.65
C ALA A 81 -4.16 -11.04 -4.84
N ILE A 82 -2.84 -10.97 -4.64
CA ILE A 82 -1.88 -10.74 -5.72
C ILE A 82 -1.74 -11.98 -6.60
N TYR A 83 -1.68 -13.18 -6.01
CA TYR A 83 -1.61 -14.44 -6.73
C TYR A 83 -2.75 -14.58 -7.76
N GLN A 84 -3.98 -14.34 -7.35
CA GLN A 84 -5.14 -14.43 -8.27
C GLN A 84 -5.05 -13.43 -9.45
N ASN A 85 -4.23 -12.39 -9.33
CA ASN A 85 -4.06 -11.35 -10.34
C ASN A 85 -2.70 -11.40 -11.07
N ILE A 86 -1.95 -12.51 -10.97
CA ILE A 86 -0.66 -12.69 -11.68
C ILE A 86 -0.82 -12.44 -13.18
N ASN A 87 -1.88 -12.95 -13.81
CA ASN A 87 -2.13 -12.77 -15.25
C ASN A 87 -2.33 -11.28 -15.64
N PHE A 88 -2.90 -10.47 -14.75
CA PHE A 88 -2.99 -9.03 -14.95
C PHE A 88 -1.61 -8.40 -14.93
N ILE A 89 -0.77 -8.75 -13.98
CA ILE A 89 0.59 -8.22 -13.86
C ILE A 89 1.47 -8.67 -15.03
N ASP A 90 1.43 -9.96 -15.37
CA ASP A 90 2.21 -10.55 -16.47
C ASP A 90 1.90 -9.89 -17.82
N ARG A 91 0.67 -9.37 -18.04
CA ARG A 91 0.29 -8.63 -19.25
C ARG A 91 1.18 -7.43 -19.54
N TYR A 92 1.68 -6.77 -18.48
CA TYR A 92 2.56 -5.60 -18.59
C TYR A 92 4.05 -5.96 -18.55
N SER A 93 4.39 -7.22 -18.29
CA SER A 93 5.78 -7.73 -18.20
C SER A 93 6.68 -6.81 -17.36
N PRO A 94 6.30 -6.41 -16.15
CA PRO A 94 7.09 -5.49 -15.35
C PRO A 94 8.35 -6.15 -14.82
N GLU A 95 9.41 -5.37 -14.64
CA GLU A 95 10.60 -5.80 -13.90
C GLU A 95 10.37 -5.71 -12.39
N TYR A 96 9.64 -4.67 -11.95
CA TYR A 96 9.33 -4.39 -10.55
C TYR A 96 7.83 -4.19 -10.35
N VAL A 97 7.35 -4.60 -9.17
CA VAL A 97 5.96 -4.40 -8.75
C VAL A 97 5.94 -3.70 -7.40
N LEU A 98 5.14 -2.64 -7.31
CA LEU A 98 4.86 -1.92 -6.07
C LEU A 98 3.56 -2.44 -5.48
N ILE A 99 3.61 -2.89 -4.23
CA ILE A 99 2.44 -3.35 -3.45
C ILE A 99 2.17 -2.33 -2.36
N LEU A 100 0.92 -1.88 -2.27
CA LEU A 100 0.48 -0.82 -1.36
C LEU A 100 -0.71 -1.27 -0.52
N SER A 101 -0.72 -0.88 0.75
CA SER A 101 -1.95 -0.85 1.54
C SER A 101 -2.84 0.31 1.11
N GLY A 102 -4.16 0.09 1.09
CA GLY A 102 -5.13 1.08 0.63
C GLY A 102 -5.75 1.92 1.76
N ASP A 103 -5.30 1.77 3.00
CA ASP A 103 -5.89 2.39 4.20
C ASP A 103 -4.90 3.26 5.00
N HIS A 104 -3.89 3.82 4.32
CA HIS A 104 -2.88 4.68 4.92
C HIS A 104 -2.91 6.10 4.36
N ILE A 105 -2.58 7.08 5.20
CA ILE A 105 -2.49 8.50 4.85
C ILE A 105 -1.02 8.93 4.93
N TYR A 106 -0.44 9.31 3.80
CA TYR A 106 0.95 9.74 3.67
C TYR A 106 1.23 10.34 2.30
N LYS A 107 2.33 11.07 2.17
CA LYS A 107 2.87 11.54 0.89
C LYS A 107 4.23 10.89 0.69
N MET A 108 4.42 10.15 -0.40
CA MET A 108 5.66 9.42 -0.65
C MET A 108 5.98 9.32 -2.12
N ASP A 109 7.23 9.63 -2.46
CA ASP A 109 7.80 9.43 -3.79
C ASP A 109 8.37 8.00 -3.92
N TYR A 110 7.61 7.13 -4.56
CA TYR A 110 8.01 5.74 -4.78
C TYR A 110 9.18 5.59 -5.75
N SER A 111 9.47 6.61 -6.58
CA SER A 111 10.61 6.55 -7.49
C SER A 111 11.95 6.53 -6.74
N LYS A 112 12.02 7.20 -5.58
CA LYS A 112 13.19 7.17 -4.69
C LYS A 112 13.38 5.79 -4.08
N MET A 113 12.30 5.17 -3.63
CA MET A 113 12.34 3.80 -3.09
C MET A 113 12.73 2.80 -4.18
N LEU A 114 12.27 2.97 -5.42
CA LEU A 114 12.67 2.13 -6.55
C LEU A 114 14.15 2.31 -6.89
N ALA A 115 14.67 3.53 -6.86
CA ALA A 115 16.09 3.80 -7.06
C ALA A 115 16.94 3.08 -6.01
N TYR A 116 16.53 3.13 -4.74
CA TYR A 116 17.17 2.40 -3.65
C TYR A 116 17.09 0.88 -3.85
N HIS A 117 15.94 0.34 -4.25
CA HIS A 117 15.76 -1.08 -4.56
C HIS A 117 16.76 -1.55 -5.62
N LYS A 118 16.93 -0.77 -6.69
CA LYS A 118 17.89 -1.04 -7.76
C LYS A 118 19.33 -0.93 -7.29
N GLU A 119 19.68 0.10 -6.53
CA GLU A 119 21.01 0.30 -5.97
C GLU A 119 21.43 -0.89 -5.09
N LYS A 120 20.53 -1.37 -4.25
CA LYS A 120 20.74 -2.52 -3.37
C LYS A 120 20.68 -3.86 -4.12
N ASN A 121 20.28 -3.86 -5.41
CA ASN A 121 19.98 -5.09 -6.15
C ASN A 121 19.06 -6.01 -5.34
N ALA A 122 18.02 -5.44 -4.75
CA ALA A 122 17.12 -6.12 -3.83
C ALA A 122 16.13 -7.03 -4.56
N ASP A 123 15.69 -8.09 -3.89
CA ASP A 123 14.56 -8.92 -4.30
C ASP A 123 13.25 -8.39 -3.72
N CYS A 124 13.33 -7.83 -2.51
CA CYS A 124 12.25 -7.11 -1.84
C CYS A 124 12.80 -5.90 -1.08
N THR A 125 12.13 -4.76 -1.21
CA THR A 125 12.37 -3.57 -0.38
C THR A 125 11.09 -3.23 0.36
N ILE A 126 11.19 -3.02 1.67
CA ILE A 126 10.07 -2.69 2.56
C ILE A 126 10.25 -1.27 3.05
N ALA A 127 9.26 -0.39 2.80
CA ALA A 127 9.28 0.93 3.40
C ALA A 127 9.03 0.83 4.91
N SER A 128 9.82 1.55 5.68
CA SER A 128 9.84 1.48 7.14
C SER A 128 9.90 2.86 7.78
N LEU A 129 9.35 2.96 8.97
CA LEU A 129 9.50 4.10 9.86
C LEU A 129 9.58 3.63 11.31
N GLU A 130 10.03 4.50 12.20
CA GLU A 130 9.96 4.25 13.64
C GLU A 130 8.61 4.67 14.18
N VAL A 131 7.96 3.78 14.93
CA VAL A 131 6.68 4.03 15.58
C VAL A 131 6.87 4.09 17.11
N PRO A 132 5.95 4.71 17.86
CA PRO A 132 5.93 4.59 19.32
C PRO A 132 5.90 3.13 19.75
N TRP A 133 6.65 2.78 20.80
CA TRP A 133 6.76 1.41 21.30
C TRP A 133 5.41 0.79 21.68
N GLU A 134 4.49 1.62 22.14
CA GLU A 134 3.12 1.21 22.52
C GLU A 134 2.31 0.72 21.32
N GLU A 135 2.63 1.20 20.12
CA GLU A 135 1.95 0.84 18.88
C GLU A 135 2.66 -0.28 18.10
N ALA A 136 3.92 -0.57 18.45
CA ALA A 136 4.77 -1.46 17.67
C ALA A 136 4.16 -2.86 17.42
N SER A 137 3.43 -3.41 18.39
CA SER A 137 2.78 -4.73 18.27
C SER A 137 1.68 -4.81 17.21
N ARG A 138 1.27 -3.67 16.64
CA ARG A 138 0.25 -3.62 15.58
C ARG A 138 0.81 -3.89 14.19
N PHE A 139 2.13 -3.81 14.01
CA PHE A 139 2.81 -3.81 12.72
C PHE A 139 3.78 -4.97 12.56
N GLY A 140 4.13 -5.28 11.32
CA GLY A 140 5.31 -6.06 11.01
C GLY A 140 6.56 -5.26 11.39
N LEU A 141 7.44 -5.86 12.17
CA LEU A 141 8.64 -5.20 12.70
C LEU A 141 9.90 -5.77 12.07
N MET A 142 10.87 -4.91 11.83
CA MET A 142 12.12 -5.26 11.17
C MET A 142 13.31 -5.00 12.07
N PHE A 143 14.30 -5.89 11.95
CA PHE A 143 15.66 -5.70 12.44
C PHE A 143 16.55 -5.44 11.24
N VAL A 144 17.21 -4.30 11.22
CA VAL A 144 17.91 -3.79 10.05
C VAL A 144 19.37 -3.59 10.38
N ASN A 145 20.25 -4.15 9.54
CA ASN A 145 21.69 -3.97 9.62
C ASN A 145 22.13 -2.57 9.14
N ASP A 146 23.37 -2.19 9.37
CA ASP A 146 23.92 -0.89 8.98
C ASP A 146 23.90 -0.65 7.47
N ASP A 147 23.93 -1.71 6.66
CA ASP A 147 23.84 -1.63 5.20
C ASP A 147 22.40 -1.51 4.66
N GLY A 148 21.40 -1.53 5.56
CA GLY A 148 19.98 -1.49 5.26
C GLY A 148 19.33 -2.86 5.00
N SER A 149 20.12 -3.96 5.02
CA SER A 149 19.56 -5.31 4.88
C SER A 149 18.72 -5.71 6.10
N ILE A 150 17.63 -6.47 5.87
CA ILE A 150 16.78 -6.97 6.93
C ILE A 150 17.34 -8.27 7.46
N SER A 151 17.69 -8.31 8.73
CA SER A 151 18.21 -9.48 9.42
C SER A 151 17.11 -10.34 10.06
N GLU A 152 15.99 -9.75 10.39
CA GLU A 152 14.83 -10.44 10.98
C GLU A 152 13.56 -9.65 10.67
N PHE A 153 12.45 -10.36 10.50
CA PHE A 153 11.10 -9.79 10.33
C PHE A 153 10.13 -10.52 11.26
N GLU A 154 9.35 -9.77 12.05
CA GLU A 154 8.34 -10.29 12.96
C GLU A 154 6.99 -9.66 12.68
N GLU A 155 6.00 -10.45 12.25
CA GLU A 155 4.65 -9.94 12.00
C GLU A 155 3.85 -9.84 13.30
N LYS A 156 3.49 -8.63 13.70
CA LYS A 156 2.62 -8.28 14.85
C LYS A 156 2.97 -9.05 16.15
N PRO A 157 4.21 -8.96 16.62
CA PRO A 157 4.63 -9.71 17.80
C PRO A 157 3.93 -9.19 19.07
N LYS A 158 3.57 -10.11 19.97
CA LYS A 158 2.97 -9.75 21.26
C LYS A 158 3.92 -8.96 22.16
N HIS A 159 5.22 -9.19 22.01
CA HIS A 159 6.28 -8.53 22.76
C HIS A 159 7.29 -7.94 21.77
N PRO A 160 7.07 -6.68 21.34
CA PRO A 160 7.93 -6.04 20.34
C PRO A 160 9.38 -5.93 20.83
N ARG A 161 10.33 -6.33 20.00
CA ARG A 161 11.79 -6.18 20.22
C ARG A 161 12.39 -5.09 19.34
N SER A 162 11.61 -4.54 18.40
CA SER A 162 11.94 -3.43 17.52
C SER A 162 10.76 -2.48 17.45
N ASN A 163 10.99 -1.21 17.11
CA ASN A 163 9.95 -0.25 16.78
C ASN A 163 10.04 0.23 15.32
N LYS A 164 10.91 -0.42 14.51
CA LYS A 164 11.00 -0.15 13.09
C LYS A 164 9.91 -0.94 12.37
N ALA A 165 8.82 -0.25 12.06
CA ALA A 165 7.59 -0.83 11.52
C ALA A 165 7.58 -0.82 10.00
N SER A 166 7.00 -1.87 9.40
CA SER A 166 6.63 -1.90 8.00
C SER A 166 5.44 -0.99 7.74
N MET A 167 5.55 -0.16 6.72
CA MET A 167 4.44 0.69 6.27
C MET A 167 3.41 -0.03 5.40
N GLY A 168 3.58 -1.33 5.12
CA GLY A 168 2.74 -2.02 4.13
C GLY A 168 2.96 -1.49 2.70
N VAL A 169 4.14 -0.98 2.43
CA VAL A 169 4.60 -0.51 1.12
C VAL A 169 5.82 -1.33 0.74
N TYR A 170 5.70 -2.09 -0.35
CA TYR A 170 6.73 -3.02 -0.78
C TYR A 170 7.07 -2.81 -2.25
N ILE A 171 8.35 -2.90 -2.61
CA ILE A 171 8.81 -3.08 -3.99
C ILE A 171 9.43 -4.46 -4.11
N PHE A 172 8.95 -5.25 -5.06
CA PHE A 172 9.49 -6.56 -5.37
C PHE A 172 10.04 -6.60 -6.79
N THR A 173 11.13 -7.32 -6.98
CA THR A 173 11.52 -7.83 -8.28
C THR A 173 10.48 -8.86 -8.73
N TRP A 174 9.76 -8.59 -9.84
CA TRP A 174 8.55 -9.36 -10.19
C TRP A 174 8.81 -10.86 -10.35
N SER A 175 9.90 -11.24 -11.00
CA SER A 175 10.25 -12.66 -11.19
C SER A 175 10.40 -13.41 -9.86
N LYS A 176 10.88 -12.73 -8.81
CA LYS A 176 11.00 -13.30 -7.47
C LYS A 176 9.62 -13.40 -6.81
N LEU A 177 8.88 -12.30 -6.72
CA LEU A 177 7.55 -12.30 -6.12
C LEU A 177 6.64 -13.34 -6.77
N ARG A 178 6.61 -13.39 -8.13
CA ARG A 178 5.81 -14.34 -8.88
C ARG A 178 6.09 -15.78 -8.49
N ARG A 179 7.36 -16.16 -8.34
CA ARG A 179 7.75 -17.51 -7.90
C ARG A 179 7.22 -17.81 -6.51
N TYR A 180 7.46 -16.92 -5.55
CA TYR A 180 7.01 -17.12 -4.17
C TYR A 180 5.48 -17.14 -4.04
N LEU A 181 4.74 -16.38 -4.82
CA LEU A 181 3.28 -16.44 -4.84
C LEU A 181 2.76 -17.80 -5.31
N LEU A 182 3.40 -18.40 -6.32
CA LEU A 182 3.05 -19.75 -6.82
C LEU A 182 3.40 -20.85 -5.79
N GLU A 183 4.55 -20.74 -5.15
CA GLU A 183 5.00 -21.68 -4.11
C GLU A 183 4.11 -21.58 -2.85
N ASP A 184 3.74 -20.36 -2.45
CA ASP A 184 2.88 -20.08 -1.30
C ASP A 184 1.46 -20.64 -1.49
N GLU A 185 0.85 -20.42 -2.65
CA GLU A 185 -0.48 -20.97 -2.96
C GLU A 185 -0.49 -22.50 -3.03
N ALA A 186 0.62 -23.09 -3.46
CA ALA A 186 0.78 -24.55 -3.48
C ALA A 186 0.99 -25.16 -2.08
N ASN A 187 1.29 -24.34 -1.07
CA ASN A 187 1.52 -24.77 0.30
C ASN A 187 0.22 -24.75 1.12
N PRO A 188 -0.39 -25.91 1.44
CA PRO A 188 -1.65 -25.96 2.19
C PRO A 188 -1.53 -25.49 3.63
N ALA A 189 -0.33 -25.32 4.17
CA ALA A 189 -0.07 -24.80 5.51
C ALA A 189 0.05 -23.28 5.56
N SER A 190 0.15 -22.60 4.38
CA SER A 190 0.25 -21.16 4.31
C SER A 190 -1.08 -20.48 4.62
N GLY A 191 -1.02 -19.35 5.33
CA GLY A 191 -2.11 -18.40 5.50
C GLY A 191 -2.29 -17.45 4.31
N ASN A 192 -1.41 -17.53 3.29
CA ASN A 192 -1.37 -16.67 2.12
C ASN A 192 -1.24 -15.16 2.47
N ASP A 193 -0.42 -14.85 3.45
CA ASP A 193 -0.16 -13.49 3.94
C ASP A 193 1.28 -13.04 3.65
N PHE A 194 1.46 -11.76 3.28
CA PHE A 194 2.79 -11.23 3.03
C PHE A 194 3.68 -11.27 4.27
N GLY A 195 3.17 -10.82 5.41
CA GLY A 195 3.95 -10.68 6.64
C GLY A 195 4.20 -12.00 7.36
N HIS A 196 3.18 -12.89 7.38
CA HIS A 196 3.28 -14.18 8.08
C HIS A 196 3.96 -15.27 7.26
N ASP A 197 3.79 -15.27 5.94
CA ASP A 197 4.19 -16.41 5.12
C ASP A 197 5.26 -16.02 4.10
N LEU A 198 5.00 -15.05 3.23
CA LEU A 198 5.81 -14.80 2.05
C LEU A 198 7.14 -14.12 2.37
N ILE A 199 7.15 -13.05 3.18
CA ILE A 199 8.38 -12.34 3.57
C ILE A 199 9.30 -13.24 4.40
N PRO A 200 8.82 -13.98 5.43
CA PRO A 200 9.64 -14.97 6.12
C PRO A 200 10.23 -16.04 5.20
N ALA A 201 9.44 -16.61 4.28
CA ALA A 201 9.93 -17.60 3.33
C ALA A 201 11.04 -17.05 2.41
N MET A 202 10.91 -15.80 1.93
CA MET A 202 11.95 -15.14 1.16
C MET A 202 13.23 -14.92 2.00
N HIS A 203 13.07 -14.52 3.25
CA HIS A 203 14.19 -14.29 4.17
C HIS A 203 14.94 -15.60 4.47
N GLU A 204 14.22 -16.66 4.80
CA GLU A 204 14.81 -18.00 5.06
C GLU A 204 15.53 -18.57 3.84
N ALA A 205 15.04 -18.28 2.63
CA ALA A 205 15.68 -18.68 1.37
C ALA A 205 16.93 -17.84 1.04
N GLY A 206 17.26 -16.84 1.85
CA GLY A 206 18.43 -15.97 1.64
C GLY A 206 18.25 -14.94 0.53
N GLU A 207 17.00 -14.58 0.19
CA GLU A 207 16.74 -13.51 -0.75
C GLU A 207 17.16 -12.14 -0.16
N ARG A 208 17.42 -11.18 -1.03
CA ARG A 208 17.95 -9.86 -0.67
C ARG A 208 16.82 -8.92 -0.25
N LEU A 209 16.53 -8.87 1.06
CA LEU A 209 15.51 -8.01 1.65
C LEU A 209 16.14 -6.77 2.26
N PHE A 210 15.64 -5.57 1.91
CA PHE A 210 16.15 -4.30 2.41
C PHE A 210 15.02 -3.44 2.97
N ALA A 211 15.34 -2.67 4.01
CA ALA A 211 14.44 -1.65 4.56
C ALA A 211 14.78 -0.28 3.94
N TYR A 212 13.75 0.38 3.40
CA TYR A 212 13.83 1.77 2.95
C TYR A 212 13.27 2.67 4.04
N GLN A 213 14.11 3.50 4.64
CA GLN A 213 13.67 4.44 5.67
C GLN A 213 12.81 5.54 5.05
N PHE A 214 11.56 5.62 5.45
CA PHE A 214 10.66 6.71 5.12
C PHE A 214 10.76 7.81 6.17
N ASP A 215 10.84 9.05 5.70
CA ASP A 215 10.83 10.24 6.53
C ASP A 215 9.65 11.12 6.10
N GLY A 216 8.71 11.36 7.02
CA GLY A 216 7.48 12.11 6.78
C GLY A 216 6.29 11.58 7.59
N TYR A 217 5.16 12.25 7.42
CA TYR A 217 3.91 11.83 8.07
C TYR A 217 3.38 10.54 7.46
N TRP A 218 3.07 9.59 8.31
CA TRP A 218 2.36 8.36 7.97
C TRP A 218 1.38 7.96 9.08
N LYS A 219 0.16 7.58 8.71
CA LYS A 219 -0.86 7.11 9.64
C LYS A 219 -1.62 5.94 9.03
N ASP A 220 -1.60 4.80 9.71
CA ASP A 220 -2.53 3.69 9.48
C ASP A 220 -3.88 4.07 10.10
N VAL A 221 -4.91 4.17 9.26
CA VAL A 221 -6.28 4.52 9.66
C VAL A 221 -7.20 3.30 9.68
N GLY A 222 -6.65 2.16 10.05
CA GLY A 222 -7.35 0.87 10.16
C GLY A 222 -8.42 0.81 11.24
N THR A 223 -8.45 1.76 12.20
CA THR A 223 -9.45 1.87 13.28
C THR A 223 -10.16 3.23 13.25
N ILE A 224 -11.33 3.32 13.89
CA ILE A 224 -12.08 4.58 14.00
C ILE A 224 -11.27 5.62 14.79
N ASP A 225 -10.60 5.20 15.86
CA ASP A 225 -9.80 6.09 16.70
C ASP A 225 -8.62 6.66 15.92
N SER A 226 -7.87 5.83 15.17
CA SER A 226 -6.77 6.29 14.34
C SER A 226 -7.21 7.22 13.20
N LEU A 227 -8.39 6.99 12.62
CA LEU A 227 -8.99 7.89 11.64
C LEU A 227 -9.37 9.24 12.26
N TRP A 228 -9.94 9.22 13.46
CA TRP A 228 -10.28 10.44 14.19
C TRP A 228 -9.04 11.25 14.53
N GLU A 229 -8.01 10.61 15.08
CA GLU A 229 -6.71 11.23 15.37
C GLU A 229 -6.09 11.83 14.09
N ALA A 230 -6.08 11.08 12.97
CA ALA A 230 -5.55 11.57 11.71
C ALA A 230 -6.27 12.83 11.20
N ASN A 231 -7.59 12.96 11.44
CA ASN A 231 -8.33 14.19 11.13
C ASN A 231 -7.93 15.32 12.07
N LEU A 232 -7.67 15.06 13.36
CA LEU A 232 -7.20 16.08 14.31
C LEU A 232 -5.76 16.53 13.99
N ASP A 233 -4.93 15.65 13.46
CA ASP A 233 -3.57 15.98 13.04
C ASP A 233 -3.54 17.11 12.01
N LEU A 234 -4.58 17.24 11.16
CA LEU A 234 -4.70 18.36 10.21
C LEU A 234 -4.83 19.74 10.88
N LEU A 235 -5.23 19.79 12.14
CA LEU A 235 -5.34 21.02 12.92
C LEU A 235 -4.01 21.36 13.65
N ASN A 236 -3.05 20.45 13.65
CA ASN A 236 -1.78 20.61 14.34
C ASN A 236 -0.71 21.13 13.36
N PRO A 237 -0.27 22.40 13.51
CA PRO A 237 0.73 23.00 12.61
C PRO A 237 2.13 22.36 12.70
N LYS A 238 2.35 21.45 13.66
CA LYS A 238 3.62 20.72 13.81
C LYS A 238 3.65 19.40 13.04
N VAL A 239 2.52 18.96 12.51
CA VAL A 239 2.42 17.73 11.70
C VAL A 239 2.92 18.03 10.29
N ASP A 240 3.87 17.22 9.83
CA ASP A 240 4.45 17.33 8.48
C ASP A 240 3.55 16.67 7.43
N LEU A 241 2.34 17.22 7.27
CA LEU A 241 1.39 16.83 6.23
C LEU A 241 0.78 18.08 5.57
N ASP A 242 1.52 18.68 4.64
CA ASP A 242 1.00 19.81 3.86
C ASP A 242 0.18 19.31 2.68
N LEU A 243 -1.14 19.42 2.77
CA LEU A 243 -2.08 19.09 1.69
C LEU A 243 -2.28 20.24 0.70
N SER A 244 -1.68 21.40 0.94
CA SER A 244 -1.69 22.57 0.07
C SER A 244 -0.48 22.63 -0.85
N ASP A 245 0.53 21.79 -0.63
CA ASP A 245 1.76 21.76 -1.41
C ASP A 245 1.48 21.45 -2.89
N PRO A 246 1.75 22.38 -3.81
CA PRO A 246 1.51 22.19 -5.23
C PRO A 246 2.51 21.24 -5.89
N SER A 247 3.67 21.01 -5.27
CA SER A 247 4.72 20.14 -5.81
C SER A 247 4.40 18.66 -5.63
N TRP A 248 3.58 18.33 -4.62
CA TRP A 248 3.09 16.96 -4.36
C TRP A 248 1.60 16.97 -4.04
N LYS A 249 0.81 17.21 -5.07
CA LYS A 249 -0.64 17.34 -4.94
C LYS A 249 -1.30 15.98 -4.68
N ILE A 250 -2.21 15.95 -3.70
CA ILE A 250 -3.16 14.86 -3.54
C ILE A 250 -4.39 15.16 -4.38
N TYR A 251 -4.60 14.35 -5.42
CA TYR A 251 -5.76 14.43 -6.31
C TYR A 251 -6.97 13.77 -5.65
N SER A 252 -8.15 14.24 -5.98
CA SER A 252 -9.40 13.72 -5.45
C SER A 252 -10.55 13.98 -6.41
N ARG A 253 -11.55 13.13 -6.38
CA ARG A 253 -12.79 13.37 -7.10
C ARG A 253 -13.51 14.54 -6.44
N THR A 254 -13.61 15.65 -7.15
CA THR A 254 -14.32 16.85 -6.67
C THR A 254 -15.83 16.63 -6.84
N PRO A 255 -16.64 16.65 -5.77
CA PRO A 255 -18.09 16.62 -5.90
C PRO A 255 -18.58 17.89 -6.58
N THR A 256 -19.62 17.77 -7.39
CA THR A 256 -20.33 18.93 -7.94
C THR A 256 -21.14 19.53 -6.81
N ALA A 257 -20.61 20.58 -6.20
CA ALA A 257 -21.26 21.30 -5.11
C ALA A 257 -21.50 22.76 -5.54
N PRO A 258 -22.58 23.41 -5.04
CA PRO A 258 -22.77 24.83 -5.26
C PRO A 258 -21.65 25.66 -4.60
N PRO A 259 -21.47 26.91 -5.02
CA PRO A 259 -20.52 27.80 -4.36
C PRO A 259 -20.81 27.95 -2.86
N HIS A 260 -19.77 28.20 -2.07
CA HIS A 260 -19.93 28.50 -0.66
C HIS A 260 -20.73 29.78 -0.50
N TYR A 261 -21.71 29.77 0.39
CA TYR A 261 -22.42 30.95 0.83
C TYR A 261 -21.99 31.26 2.28
N VAL A 262 -21.35 32.39 2.47
CA VAL A 262 -21.03 32.90 3.80
C VAL A 262 -22.08 33.96 4.12
N SER A 263 -22.93 33.68 5.10
CA SER A 263 -23.88 34.73 5.57
C SER A 263 -23.10 35.84 6.27
N PRO A 264 -23.56 37.08 6.11
CA PRO A 264 -22.96 38.23 6.80
C PRO A 264 -23.07 38.12 8.33
#